data_5050b3d46653f17b8b46d5d8485898cd
#
_entry.id   5050b3d46653f17b8b46d5d8485898cd
#
_cell.length_a   1.000
_cell.length_b   1.000
_cell.length_c   1.000
_cell.angle_alpha   90.00
_cell.angle_beta   90.00
_cell.angle_gamma   90.00
#
_symmetry.space_group_name_H-M   'P 1'
#
loop_
_entity.id
_entity.type
_entity.pdbx_description
1 polymer ?
#
loop_
_entity_poly.entity_id
_entity_poly.type
_entity_poly.pdbx_seq_one_letter_code
_entity_poly.pdbx_strand_id
1 'polypeptide(L)'
;MNGTGYSLEDHIRIQREYNVGNTPIFELHNLTALARKYAKPGKGARIFVKDEASNPAGSFKERRAATSVYHAKKLGYKGVIAATSGNYGAAVASQAAMQGLKCIIVQECYDSKASGQPEIIEKARKCEALGAEVLQLSVGPELFYEVLMMLEDTGYFNASLYSAFGVGGVETLGFELGHQFKERYGRNPDVVVCANAGGGNLTGTARGLKKAGCNAQVVAASVDLSGLSMASDTQFNRKSFTTAHTGFGVPYATDPDHSDVPRSAARPLRYMDRYVTVKQGEVFYITEALATLEGMEKGPAGNTSLAAAFSLAQELDKDAIIVAQETEYTGAGKHIQPQLAFARQNGIELCFGDPATEIPGTNIVFPADPSLLRARDADLDHMRASLIRRQASHAKGPITEADIAYLMEETRASRAFVEDVLQKLNQKN
;
A
#
# COMPACT_ATOMS: atom_id res chain seq x y z
N MET A 1 -6.85 2.02 20.98
CA MET A 1 -8.05 2.89 21.05
C MET A 1 -8.31 3.42 19.66
N ASN A 2 -9.50 3.20 19.09
CA ASN A 2 -9.80 3.76 17.77
C ASN A 2 -10.04 5.25 17.92
N GLY A 3 -9.08 6.06 17.51
CA GLY A 3 -9.19 7.53 17.53
C GLY A 3 -10.28 8.11 16.62
N THR A 4 -11.13 7.23 16.05
CA THR A 4 -12.22 7.62 15.14
C THR A 4 -13.56 7.81 15.85
N GLY A 5 -13.78 7.20 17.01
CA GLY A 5 -15.08 7.10 17.64
C GLY A 5 -16.08 6.15 16.96
N TYR A 6 -15.63 5.35 15.98
CA TYR A 6 -16.42 4.33 15.28
C TYR A 6 -15.93 2.92 15.63
N SER A 7 -16.86 2.00 15.86
CA SER A 7 -16.57 0.56 15.99
C SER A 7 -16.29 -0.08 14.62
N LEU A 8 -15.86 -1.34 14.61
CA LEU A 8 -15.70 -2.11 13.36
C LEU A 8 -17.06 -2.28 12.65
N GLU A 9 -18.12 -2.53 13.43
CA GLU A 9 -19.48 -2.68 12.94
C GLU A 9 -19.99 -1.37 12.31
N ASP A 10 -19.63 -0.23 12.89
CA ASP A 10 -19.94 1.08 12.30
C ASP A 10 -19.24 1.27 10.96
N HIS A 11 -17.95 0.93 10.88
CA HIS A 11 -17.21 0.98 9.61
C HIS A 11 -17.87 0.08 8.56
N ILE A 12 -18.24 -1.15 8.91
CA ILE A 12 -18.92 -2.09 8.01
C ILE A 12 -20.27 -1.53 7.56
N ARG A 13 -21.07 -1.00 8.47
CA ARG A 13 -22.39 -0.41 8.16
C ARG A 13 -22.25 0.77 7.21
N ILE A 14 -21.35 1.72 7.51
CA ILE A 14 -21.09 2.89 6.66
C ILE A 14 -20.61 2.46 5.26
N GLN A 15 -19.69 1.54 5.18
CA GLN A 15 -19.16 1.06 3.91
C GLN A 15 -20.25 0.38 3.07
N ARG A 16 -21.08 -0.47 3.65
CA ARG A 16 -22.20 -1.14 2.95
C ARG A 16 -23.23 -0.16 2.39
N GLU A 17 -23.51 0.92 3.11
CA GLU A 17 -24.44 1.98 2.66
C GLU A 17 -24.00 2.58 1.31
N TYR A 18 -22.68 2.61 1.06
CA TYR A 18 -22.09 3.19 -0.15
C TYR A 18 -21.43 2.13 -1.06
N ASN A 19 -21.89 0.88 -1.01
CA ASN A 19 -21.43 -0.23 -1.84
C ASN A 19 -19.92 -0.53 -1.73
N VAL A 20 -19.32 -0.26 -0.59
CA VAL A 20 -17.91 -0.54 -0.31
C VAL A 20 -17.78 -1.85 0.47
N GLY A 21 -16.81 -2.67 0.08
CA GLY A 21 -16.60 -3.98 0.69
C GLY A 21 -17.34 -5.11 0.00
N ASN A 22 -17.40 -6.26 0.65
CA ASN A 22 -17.91 -7.51 0.10
C ASN A 22 -17.21 -7.86 -1.24
N THR A 23 -15.93 -7.59 -1.32
CA THR A 23 -15.12 -7.83 -2.51
C THR A 23 -14.82 -9.33 -2.66
N PRO A 24 -14.71 -9.84 -3.90
CA PRO A 24 -14.55 -11.27 -4.13
C PRO A 24 -13.14 -11.78 -3.79
N ILE A 25 -13.08 -13.11 -3.57
CA ILE A 25 -11.83 -13.86 -3.47
C ILE A 25 -11.81 -14.88 -4.61
N PHE A 26 -10.72 -14.91 -5.38
CA PHE A 26 -10.49 -15.84 -6.47
C PHE A 26 -9.28 -16.71 -6.22
N GLU A 27 -9.35 -18.00 -6.54
CA GLU A 27 -8.18 -18.87 -6.66
C GLU A 27 -7.57 -18.71 -8.04
N LEU A 28 -6.26 -18.46 -8.11
CA LEU A 28 -5.51 -18.31 -9.37
C LEU A 28 -4.91 -19.65 -9.76
N HIS A 29 -5.66 -20.44 -10.53
CA HIS A 29 -5.29 -21.82 -10.84
C HIS A 29 -4.06 -21.91 -11.76
N ASN A 30 -4.00 -21.06 -12.79
CA ASN A 30 -2.91 -21.11 -13.77
C ASN A 30 -1.62 -20.51 -13.20
N LEU A 31 -1.70 -19.43 -12.41
CA LEU A 31 -0.53 -18.89 -11.70
C LEU A 31 -0.04 -19.86 -10.63
N THR A 32 -0.93 -20.56 -9.91
CA THR A 32 -0.55 -21.66 -9.00
C THR A 32 0.19 -22.77 -9.75
N ALA A 33 -0.33 -23.21 -10.90
CA ALA A 33 0.32 -24.23 -11.72
C ALA A 33 1.71 -23.74 -12.21
N LEU A 34 1.81 -22.49 -12.62
CA LEU A 34 3.08 -21.90 -13.04
C LEU A 34 4.08 -21.85 -11.89
N ALA A 35 3.68 -21.41 -10.69
CA ALA A 35 4.54 -21.40 -9.50
C ALA A 35 5.06 -22.81 -9.17
N ARG A 36 4.19 -23.82 -9.22
CA ARG A 36 4.54 -25.23 -8.98
C ARG A 36 5.55 -25.79 -9.97
N LYS A 37 5.51 -25.36 -11.23
CA LYS A 37 6.46 -25.78 -12.25
C LYS A 37 7.92 -25.43 -11.89
N TYR A 38 8.13 -24.33 -11.17
CA TYR A 38 9.44 -23.83 -10.77
C TYR A 38 9.77 -24.06 -9.30
N ALA A 39 8.81 -24.53 -8.50
CA ALA A 39 9.00 -24.85 -7.10
C ALA A 39 9.73 -26.18 -6.92
N LYS A 40 10.39 -26.35 -5.77
CA LYS A 40 10.95 -27.64 -5.37
C LYS A 40 9.84 -28.69 -5.13
N PRO A 41 10.12 -29.99 -5.25
CA PRO A 41 9.13 -31.02 -4.94
C PRO A 41 8.47 -30.82 -3.57
N GLY A 42 7.14 -30.91 -3.53
CA GLY A 42 6.34 -30.67 -2.32
C GLY A 42 6.04 -29.20 -2.02
N LYS A 43 6.59 -28.28 -2.79
CA LYS A 43 6.33 -26.82 -2.69
C LYS A 43 5.37 -26.34 -3.77
N GLY A 44 5.00 -25.07 -3.73
CA GLY A 44 4.07 -24.45 -4.66
C GLY A 44 2.67 -24.25 -4.07
N ALA A 45 2.55 -23.33 -3.10
CA ALA A 45 1.31 -23.01 -2.43
C ALA A 45 0.21 -22.57 -3.41
N ARG A 46 -1.05 -22.73 -3.00
CA ARG A 46 -2.22 -22.22 -3.71
C ARG A 46 -2.28 -20.71 -3.59
N ILE A 47 -2.36 -20.02 -4.72
CA ILE A 47 -2.40 -18.56 -4.80
C ILE A 47 -3.85 -18.08 -4.94
N PHE A 48 -4.23 -17.16 -4.09
CA PHE A 48 -5.55 -16.50 -4.12
C PHE A 48 -5.38 -14.99 -4.22
N VAL A 49 -6.37 -14.33 -4.79
CA VAL A 49 -6.48 -12.87 -4.81
C VAL A 49 -7.72 -12.41 -4.05
N LYS A 50 -7.56 -11.45 -3.15
CA LYS A 50 -8.64 -10.62 -2.61
C LYS A 50 -8.76 -9.38 -3.48
N ASP A 51 -9.79 -9.30 -4.32
CA ASP A 51 -9.95 -8.29 -5.36
C ASP A 51 -10.58 -6.99 -4.83
N GLU A 52 -9.77 -6.13 -4.25
CA GLU A 52 -10.19 -4.81 -3.77
C GLU A 52 -10.42 -3.79 -4.90
N ALA A 53 -10.01 -4.10 -6.12
CA ALA A 53 -10.34 -3.31 -7.30
C ALA A 53 -11.85 -3.34 -7.64
N SER A 54 -12.61 -4.26 -7.05
CA SER A 54 -14.07 -4.35 -7.20
C SER A 54 -14.84 -3.28 -6.42
N ASN A 55 -14.20 -2.47 -5.58
CA ASN A 55 -14.84 -1.32 -4.94
C ASN A 55 -15.21 -0.22 -5.98
N PRO A 56 -16.18 0.67 -5.72
CA PRO A 56 -16.71 1.64 -6.70
C PRO A 56 -15.64 2.50 -7.39
N ALA A 57 -14.67 3.05 -6.65
CA ALA A 57 -13.57 3.80 -7.25
C ALA A 57 -12.43 2.91 -7.77
N GLY A 58 -12.58 1.60 -7.77
CA GLY A 58 -11.60 0.66 -8.28
C GLY A 58 -10.40 0.44 -7.36
N SER A 59 -10.53 0.62 -6.04
CA SER A 59 -9.45 0.32 -5.10
C SER A 59 -9.91 0.15 -3.65
N PHE A 60 -9.07 -0.54 -2.84
CA PHE A 60 -9.29 -0.66 -1.38
C PHE A 60 -9.39 0.70 -0.67
N LYS A 61 -8.93 1.76 -1.29
CA LYS A 61 -8.93 3.10 -0.71
C LYS A 61 -10.33 3.65 -0.49
N GLU A 62 -11.33 3.09 -1.16
CA GLU A 62 -12.74 3.33 -0.83
C GLU A 62 -13.06 2.99 0.62
N ARG A 63 -12.52 1.90 1.16
CA ARG A 63 -12.71 1.55 2.57
C ARG A 63 -12.15 2.62 3.51
N ARG A 64 -11.09 3.30 3.10
CA ARG A 64 -10.47 4.40 3.86
C ARG A 64 -11.31 5.67 3.79
N ALA A 65 -11.80 6.01 2.60
CA ALA A 65 -12.51 7.25 2.32
C ALA A 65 -13.93 7.24 2.89
N ALA A 66 -14.63 6.10 2.84
CA ALA A 66 -16.04 6.00 3.20
C ALA A 66 -16.35 6.57 4.60
N THR A 67 -15.62 6.15 5.62
CA THR A 67 -15.84 6.64 6.99
C THR A 67 -15.40 8.08 7.16
N SER A 68 -14.31 8.50 6.52
CA SER A 68 -13.80 9.88 6.61
C SER A 68 -14.83 10.88 6.05
N VAL A 69 -15.35 10.58 4.85
CA VAL A 69 -16.36 11.44 4.19
C VAL A 69 -17.70 11.39 4.94
N TYR A 70 -18.10 10.20 5.43
CA TYR A 70 -19.29 10.07 6.28
C TYR A 70 -19.17 10.93 7.53
N HIS A 71 -18.01 10.93 8.19
CA HIS A 71 -17.77 11.75 9.37
C HIS A 71 -17.89 13.24 9.06
N ALA A 72 -17.31 13.71 7.95
CA ALA A 72 -17.45 15.08 7.49
C ALA A 72 -18.93 15.48 7.32
N LYS A 73 -19.71 14.65 6.62
CA LYS A 73 -21.15 14.86 6.43
C LYS A 73 -21.91 14.93 7.75
N LYS A 74 -21.62 13.99 8.66
CA LYS A 74 -22.24 13.93 10.00
C LYS A 74 -21.98 15.20 10.83
N LEU A 75 -20.81 15.82 10.67
CA LEU A 75 -20.45 17.08 11.32
C LEU A 75 -20.98 18.32 10.60
N GLY A 76 -21.66 18.18 9.46
CA GLY A 76 -22.28 19.27 8.72
C GLY A 76 -21.33 20.03 7.78
N TYR A 77 -20.14 19.48 7.50
CA TYR A 77 -19.24 20.07 6.50
C TYR A 77 -19.88 20.09 5.11
N LYS A 78 -19.59 21.13 4.34
CA LYS A 78 -20.11 21.29 2.97
C LYS A 78 -19.29 20.58 1.91
N GLY A 79 -18.05 20.23 2.23
CA GLY A 79 -17.13 19.57 1.33
C GLY A 79 -15.96 18.93 2.06
N VAL A 80 -15.13 18.24 1.30
CA VAL A 80 -13.92 17.56 1.73
C VAL A 80 -12.74 17.94 0.85
N ILE A 81 -11.54 17.95 1.42
CA ILE A 81 -10.28 18.15 0.68
C ILE A 81 -9.35 16.98 0.97
N ALA A 82 -8.67 16.47 -0.05
CA ALA A 82 -7.65 15.44 0.11
C ALA A 82 -6.43 15.70 -0.77
N ALA A 83 -5.24 15.53 -0.18
CA ALA A 83 -4.00 15.39 -0.92
C ALA A 83 -3.86 13.95 -1.42
N THR A 84 -3.37 13.77 -2.64
CA THR A 84 -3.20 12.44 -3.23
C THR A 84 -2.11 12.43 -4.29
N SER A 85 -1.57 11.24 -4.55
CA SER A 85 -0.82 10.90 -5.77
C SER A 85 -1.60 9.96 -6.69
N GLY A 86 -2.91 9.71 -6.43
CA GLY A 86 -3.69 8.79 -7.26
C GLY A 86 -4.98 8.26 -6.64
N ASN A 87 -5.06 6.96 -6.41
CA ASN A 87 -6.28 6.23 -6.04
C ASN A 87 -7.02 6.75 -4.79
N TYR A 88 -6.32 7.38 -3.85
CA TYR A 88 -7.00 7.92 -2.67
C TYR A 88 -7.87 9.12 -3.02
N GLY A 89 -7.41 9.99 -3.92
CA GLY A 89 -8.23 11.09 -4.44
C GLY A 89 -9.50 10.59 -5.12
N ALA A 90 -9.36 9.57 -5.99
CA ALA A 90 -10.52 8.96 -6.65
C ALA A 90 -11.51 8.36 -5.64
N ALA A 91 -11.03 7.72 -4.57
CA ALA A 91 -11.87 7.18 -3.52
C ALA A 91 -12.60 8.29 -2.73
N VAL A 92 -11.92 9.39 -2.39
CA VAL A 92 -12.55 10.52 -1.70
C VAL A 92 -13.57 11.20 -2.61
N ALA A 93 -13.25 11.41 -3.90
CA ALA A 93 -14.17 11.98 -4.88
C ALA A 93 -15.43 11.11 -5.05
N SER A 94 -15.25 9.79 -5.18
CA SER A 94 -16.35 8.82 -5.26
C SER A 94 -17.26 8.89 -4.03
N GLN A 95 -16.69 8.87 -2.84
CA GLN A 95 -17.46 8.94 -1.61
C GLN A 95 -18.15 10.31 -1.42
N ALA A 96 -17.48 11.40 -1.81
CA ALA A 96 -18.08 12.73 -1.76
C ALA A 96 -19.29 12.82 -2.70
N ALA A 97 -19.17 12.32 -3.94
CA ALA A 97 -20.26 12.25 -4.90
C ALA A 97 -21.46 11.46 -4.35
N MET A 98 -21.23 10.23 -3.85
CA MET A 98 -22.30 9.38 -3.29
C MET A 98 -22.94 9.98 -2.05
N GLN A 99 -22.20 10.76 -1.25
CA GLN A 99 -22.70 11.36 0.00
C GLN A 99 -23.21 12.79 -0.16
N GLY A 100 -23.11 13.37 -1.37
CA GLY A 100 -23.60 14.70 -1.70
C GLY A 100 -22.78 15.84 -1.10
N LEU A 101 -21.46 15.68 -1.03
CA LEU A 101 -20.52 16.71 -0.59
C LEU A 101 -19.71 17.25 -1.77
N LYS A 102 -19.30 18.50 -1.69
CA LYS A 102 -18.29 19.05 -2.60
C LYS A 102 -16.93 18.39 -2.33
N CYS A 103 -16.06 18.30 -3.34
CA CYS A 103 -14.77 17.65 -3.21
C CYS A 103 -13.69 18.45 -3.94
N ILE A 104 -12.58 18.70 -3.26
CA ILE A 104 -11.36 19.25 -3.84
C ILE A 104 -10.25 18.23 -3.68
N ILE A 105 -9.57 17.88 -4.76
CA ILE A 105 -8.43 16.98 -4.78
C ILE A 105 -7.18 17.75 -5.18
N VAL A 106 -6.18 17.77 -4.30
CA VAL A 106 -4.87 18.34 -4.61
C VAL A 106 -3.93 17.18 -4.94
N GLN A 107 -3.44 17.15 -6.18
CA GLN A 107 -2.72 16.00 -6.71
C GLN A 107 -1.40 16.40 -7.38
N GLU A 108 -0.32 15.73 -6.99
CA GLU A 108 0.95 15.80 -7.72
C GLU A 108 0.84 14.98 -9.00
N CYS A 109 0.85 15.66 -10.14
CA CYS A 109 0.68 15.05 -11.47
C CYS A 109 1.97 15.06 -12.28
N TYR A 110 2.88 15.97 -12.01
CA TYR A 110 4.01 16.28 -12.87
C TYR A 110 5.34 16.24 -12.11
N ASP A 111 6.42 15.85 -12.81
CA ASP A 111 7.78 16.01 -12.31
C ASP A 111 8.27 17.47 -12.45
N SER A 112 9.52 17.74 -12.05
CA SER A 112 10.14 19.08 -12.16
C SER A 112 10.28 19.61 -13.61
N LYS A 113 10.05 18.77 -14.61
CA LYS A 113 10.07 19.11 -16.04
C LYS A 113 8.66 19.19 -16.64
N ALA A 114 7.63 19.24 -15.82
CA ALA A 114 6.23 19.23 -16.20
C ALA A 114 5.83 17.97 -17.02
N SER A 115 6.50 16.85 -16.78
CA SER A 115 6.20 15.57 -17.41
C SER A 115 5.43 14.68 -16.44
N GLY A 116 4.27 14.18 -16.84
CA GLY A 116 3.38 13.37 -16.01
C GLY A 116 3.22 11.94 -16.54
N GLN A 117 3.17 10.97 -15.62
CA GLN A 117 2.88 9.60 -15.98
C GLN A 117 1.44 9.41 -16.43
N PRO A 118 1.17 8.58 -17.45
CA PRO A 118 -0.18 8.29 -17.93
C PRO A 118 -1.13 7.84 -16.82
N GLU A 119 -0.68 6.97 -15.93
CA GLU A 119 -1.48 6.46 -14.81
C GLU A 119 -1.90 7.57 -13.83
N ILE A 120 -0.99 8.50 -13.52
CA ILE A 120 -1.29 9.61 -12.59
C ILE A 120 -2.30 10.56 -13.21
N ILE A 121 -2.12 10.90 -14.49
CA ILE A 121 -3.03 11.77 -15.24
C ILE A 121 -4.43 11.15 -15.34
N GLU A 122 -4.53 9.85 -15.61
CA GLU A 122 -5.81 9.15 -15.65
C GLU A 122 -6.53 9.14 -14.29
N LYS A 123 -5.78 9.06 -13.19
CA LYS A 123 -6.37 9.19 -11.85
C LYS A 123 -6.91 10.59 -11.57
N ALA A 124 -6.23 11.64 -12.05
CA ALA A 124 -6.74 13.00 -11.96
C ALA A 124 -8.06 13.16 -12.75
N ARG A 125 -8.10 12.69 -13.99
CA ARG A 125 -9.33 12.68 -14.82
C ARG A 125 -10.47 11.88 -14.19
N LYS A 126 -10.16 10.80 -13.51
CA LYS A 126 -11.15 10.02 -12.77
C LYS A 126 -11.77 10.83 -11.63
N CYS A 127 -10.96 11.60 -10.90
CA CYS A 127 -11.48 12.51 -9.86
C CYS A 127 -12.41 13.57 -10.46
N GLU A 128 -12.04 14.18 -11.58
CA GLU A 128 -12.86 15.14 -12.31
C GLU A 128 -14.19 14.53 -12.80
N ALA A 129 -14.13 13.32 -13.35
CA ALA A 129 -15.32 12.59 -13.80
C ALA A 129 -16.29 12.26 -12.65
N LEU A 130 -15.77 12.13 -11.43
CA LEU A 130 -16.56 11.94 -10.21
C LEU A 130 -17.06 13.25 -9.58
N GLY A 131 -16.84 14.39 -10.26
CA GLY A 131 -17.33 15.69 -9.86
C GLY A 131 -16.42 16.44 -8.89
N ALA A 132 -15.19 15.99 -8.66
CA ALA A 132 -14.23 16.71 -7.85
C ALA A 132 -13.56 17.84 -8.65
N GLU A 133 -13.27 18.94 -7.99
CA GLU A 133 -12.34 19.95 -8.46
C GLU A 133 -10.91 19.47 -8.22
N VAL A 134 -10.06 19.44 -9.24
CA VAL A 134 -8.71 18.87 -9.15
C VAL A 134 -7.65 19.93 -9.35
N LEU A 135 -6.87 20.21 -8.31
CA LEU A 135 -5.68 21.05 -8.39
C LEU A 135 -4.47 20.15 -8.70
N GLN A 136 -3.92 20.30 -9.91
CA GLN A 136 -2.78 19.52 -10.38
C GLN A 136 -1.48 20.29 -10.13
N LEU A 137 -0.56 19.67 -9.39
CA LEU A 137 0.72 20.25 -9.02
C LEU A 137 1.88 19.45 -9.61
N SER A 138 3.05 20.08 -9.68
CA SER A 138 4.33 19.37 -9.79
C SER A 138 4.73 18.82 -8.44
N VAL A 139 5.60 17.81 -8.43
CA VAL A 139 6.17 17.25 -7.19
C VAL A 139 6.97 18.32 -6.45
N GLY A 140 6.64 18.53 -5.18
CA GLY A 140 7.28 19.53 -4.34
C GLY A 140 6.62 19.68 -2.97
N PRO A 141 7.11 20.61 -2.17
CA PRO A 141 6.55 20.90 -0.85
C PRO A 141 5.16 21.55 -0.90
N GLU A 142 4.76 22.07 -2.05
CA GLU A 142 3.53 22.86 -2.27
C GLU A 142 2.27 22.04 -1.98
N LEU A 143 2.30 20.73 -2.17
CA LEU A 143 1.14 19.86 -1.97
C LEU A 143 0.43 20.09 -0.64
N PHE A 144 1.17 20.04 0.45
CA PHE A 144 0.60 20.20 1.79
C PHE A 144 0.28 21.66 2.10
N TYR A 145 1.05 22.60 1.58
CA TYR A 145 0.78 24.01 1.72
C TYR A 145 -0.56 24.37 1.08
N GLU A 146 -0.79 23.98 -0.17
CA GLU A 146 -2.03 24.22 -0.90
C GLU A 146 -3.24 23.57 -0.20
N VAL A 147 -3.07 22.35 0.32
CA VAL A 147 -4.13 21.70 1.11
C VAL A 147 -4.51 22.53 2.33
N LEU A 148 -3.53 23.07 3.06
CA LEU A 148 -3.78 23.88 4.26
C LEU A 148 -4.45 25.19 3.91
N MET A 149 -4.03 25.89 2.84
CA MET A 149 -4.63 27.11 2.37
C MET A 149 -6.09 26.89 1.96
N MET A 150 -6.36 25.82 1.19
CA MET A 150 -7.72 25.50 0.77
C MET A 150 -8.64 25.11 1.92
N LEU A 151 -8.10 24.45 2.96
CA LEU A 151 -8.87 24.16 4.17
C LEU A 151 -9.28 25.43 4.91
N GLU A 152 -8.40 26.42 4.97
CA GLU A 152 -8.69 27.73 5.57
C GLU A 152 -9.72 28.50 4.76
N ASP A 153 -9.53 28.59 3.44
CA ASP A 153 -10.40 29.36 2.54
C ASP A 153 -11.82 28.80 2.44
N THR A 154 -11.96 27.47 2.44
CA THR A 154 -13.26 26.82 2.19
C THR A 154 -13.97 26.36 3.45
N GLY A 155 -13.26 26.15 4.55
CA GLY A 155 -13.78 25.53 5.75
C GLY A 155 -14.21 24.07 5.54
N TYR A 156 -13.70 23.40 4.49
CA TYR A 156 -14.01 21.99 4.21
C TYR A 156 -13.30 21.05 5.17
N PHE A 157 -13.77 19.80 5.23
CA PHE A 157 -13.17 18.80 6.09
C PHE A 157 -11.87 18.23 5.47
N ASN A 158 -10.84 18.09 6.29
CA ASN A 158 -9.60 17.44 5.89
C ASN A 158 -9.78 15.91 5.83
N ALA A 159 -10.03 15.40 4.64
CA ALA A 159 -10.14 13.97 4.38
C ALA A 159 -8.77 13.32 4.10
N SER A 160 -7.73 13.73 4.84
CA SER A 160 -6.35 13.27 4.63
C SER A 160 -6.21 11.75 4.76
N LEU A 161 -5.32 11.20 3.91
CA LEU A 161 -4.90 9.80 3.94
C LEU A 161 -4.32 9.38 5.31
N TYR A 162 -3.65 10.30 6.00
CA TYR A 162 -2.94 10.07 7.26
C TYR A 162 -3.84 10.25 8.49
N SER A 163 -5.06 9.72 8.42
CA SER A 163 -6.03 9.80 9.51
C SER A 163 -6.34 8.42 10.11
N ALA A 164 -6.80 8.42 11.35
CA ALA A 164 -7.26 7.20 12.02
C ALA A 164 -8.48 6.56 11.31
N PHE A 165 -9.32 7.36 10.65
CA PHE A 165 -10.44 6.89 9.83
C PHE A 165 -9.98 5.96 8.70
N GLY A 166 -8.87 6.32 8.04
CA GLY A 166 -8.29 5.52 6.96
C GLY A 166 -7.88 4.12 7.43
N VAL A 167 -7.21 4.01 8.56
CA VAL A 167 -6.79 2.71 9.11
C VAL A 167 -7.99 1.92 9.62
N GLY A 168 -8.91 2.56 10.36
CA GLY A 168 -10.13 1.93 10.85
C GLY A 168 -11.01 1.38 9.72
N GLY A 169 -11.12 2.14 8.62
CA GLY A 169 -11.85 1.70 7.43
C GLY A 169 -11.25 0.45 6.77
N VAL A 170 -9.93 0.29 6.79
CA VAL A 170 -9.26 -0.90 6.21
C VAL A 170 -9.36 -2.12 7.15
N GLU A 171 -9.65 -1.96 8.43
CA GLU A 171 -9.87 -3.13 9.31
C GLU A 171 -10.99 -4.03 8.78
N THR A 172 -11.99 -3.46 8.12
CA THR A 172 -13.08 -4.23 7.51
C THR A 172 -12.59 -5.18 6.42
N LEU A 173 -11.53 -4.84 5.67
CA LEU A 173 -10.93 -5.70 4.65
C LEU A 173 -10.37 -6.98 5.27
N GLY A 174 -9.52 -6.84 6.30
CA GLY A 174 -8.93 -8.01 6.97
C GLY A 174 -9.98 -8.87 7.67
N PHE A 175 -10.96 -8.22 8.31
CA PHE A 175 -12.07 -8.91 8.95
C PHE A 175 -12.91 -9.70 7.95
N GLU A 176 -13.28 -9.09 6.84
CA GLU A 176 -14.04 -9.69 5.75
C GLU A 176 -13.29 -10.86 5.11
N LEU A 177 -11.99 -10.67 4.82
CA LEU A 177 -11.13 -11.71 4.25
C LEU A 177 -11.10 -12.95 5.14
N GLY A 178 -10.87 -12.79 6.45
CA GLY A 178 -10.84 -13.89 7.40
C GLY A 178 -12.17 -14.66 7.45
N HIS A 179 -13.29 -13.93 7.50
CA HIS A 179 -14.63 -14.55 7.52
C HIS A 179 -14.96 -15.26 6.22
N GLN A 180 -14.80 -14.61 5.05
CA GLN A 180 -15.09 -15.21 3.74
C GLN A 180 -14.23 -16.46 3.51
N PHE A 181 -12.97 -16.44 3.92
CA PHE A 181 -12.09 -17.58 3.73
C PHE A 181 -12.51 -18.77 4.59
N LYS A 182 -12.84 -18.53 5.87
CA LYS A 182 -13.30 -19.54 6.79
C LYS A 182 -14.65 -20.13 6.35
N GLU A 183 -15.58 -19.28 5.91
CA GLU A 183 -16.90 -19.70 5.42
C GLU A 183 -16.78 -20.55 4.15
N ARG A 184 -15.96 -20.11 3.17
CA ARG A 184 -15.88 -20.75 1.87
C ARG A 184 -14.98 -22.00 1.85
N TYR A 185 -13.90 -22.01 2.64
CA TYR A 185 -12.86 -23.04 2.60
C TYR A 185 -12.68 -23.82 3.90
N GLY A 186 -13.43 -23.50 4.96
CA GLY A 186 -13.38 -24.19 6.25
C GLY A 186 -12.11 -23.93 7.07
N ARG A 187 -11.19 -23.10 6.57
CA ARG A 187 -9.89 -22.78 7.22
C ARG A 187 -9.46 -21.34 6.97
N ASN A 188 -8.49 -20.87 7.73
CA ASN A 188 -7.81 -19.60 7.45
C ASN A 188 -6.74 -19.78 6.34
N PRO A 189 -6.37 -18.72 5.61
CA PRO A 189 -5.15 -18.71 4.81
C PRO A 189 -3.92 -18.81 5.72
N ASP A 190 -2.81 -19.33 5.18
CA ASP A 190 -1.54 -19.41 5.91
C ASP A 190 -0.78 -18.07 5.84
N VAL A 191 -0.87 -17.39 4.70
CA VAL A 191 -0.17 -16.13 4.44
C VAL A 191 -1.12 -15.13 3.76
N VAL A 192 -1.06 -13.86 4.19
CA VAL A 192 -1.71 -12.72 3.52
C VAL A 192 -0.64 -11.70 3.15
N VAL A 193 -0.52 -11.40 1.87
CA VAL A 193 0.44 -10.41 1.34
C VAL A 193 -0.26 -9.09 1.08
N CYS A 194 0.24 -8.04 1.72
CA CYS A 194 -0.28 -6.69 1.62
C CYS A 194 0.71 -5.76 0.93
N ALA A 195 0.29 -5.05 -0.10
CA ALA A 195 1.09 -3.95 -0.63
C ALA A 195 1.31 -2.90 0.47
N ASN A 196 2.58 -2.55 0.70
CA ASN A 196 3.00 -1.65 1.77
C ASN A 196 3.64 -0.38 1.19
N ALA A 197 2.95 0.75 1.35
CA ALA A 197 3.48 2.09 1.09
C ALA A 197 3.59 2.83 2.43
N GLY A 198 2.64 3.67 2.81
CA GLY A 198 2.62 4.32 4.13
C GLY A 198 2.18 3.43 5.30
N GLY A 199 2.02 2.12 5.11
CA GLY A 199 1.72 1.14 6.17
C GLY A 199 0.24 1.02 6.58
N GLY A 200 -0.64 1.90 6.09
CA GLY A 200 -2.04 1.91 6.51
C GLY A 200 -2.85 0.71 6.04
N ASN A 201 -2.55 0.19 4.84
CA ASN A 201 -3.17 -1.02 4.30
C ASN A 201 -2.84 -2.24 5.19
N LEU A 202 -1.56 -2.50 5.38
CA LEU A 202 -1.08 -3.61 6.19
C LEU A 202 -1.61 -3.54 7.62
N THR A 203 -1.51 -2.37 8.28
CA THR A 203 -1.97 -2.18 9.65
C THR A 203 -3.47 -2.47 9.79
N GLY A 204 -4.30 -1.91 8.92
CA GLY A 204 -5.75 -2.15 8.95
C GLY A 204 -6.09 -3.61 8.68
N THR A 205 -5.49 -4.21 7.65
CA THR A 205 -5.72 -5.62 7.32
C THR A 205 -5.34 -6.55 8.47
N ALA A 206 -4.15 -6.38 9.05
CA ALA A 206 -3.70 -7.23 10.15
C ALA A 206 -4.60 -7.11 11.39
N ARG A 207 -5.05 -5.90 11.72
CA ARG A 207 -6.00 -5.67 12.81
C ARG A 207 -7.34 -6.34 12.54
N GLY A 208 -7.82 -6.26 11.28
CA GLY A 208 -9.05 -6.92 10.85
C GLY A 208 -8.96 -8.43 10.90
N LEU A 209 -7.88 -9.03 10.38
CA LEU A 209 -7.61 -10.47 10.46
C LEU A 209 -7.63 -10.97 11.91
N LYS A 210 -6.94 -10.25 12.81
CA LYS A 210 -6.94 -10.59 14.24
C LYS A 210 -8.35 -10.55 14.83
N LYS A 211 -9.19 -9.58 14.48
CA LYS A 211 -10.58 -9.49 14.93
C LYS A 211 -11.46 -10.62 14.38
N ALA A 212 -11.14 -11.13 13.19
CA ALA A 212 -11.78 -12.31 12.60
C ALA A 212 -11.30 -13.65 13.18
N GLY A 213 -10.34 -13.63 14.12
CA GLY A 213 -9.70 -14.85 14.63
C GLY A 213 -8.82 -15.56 13.58
N CYS A 214 -8.32 -14.82 12.58
CA CYS A 214 -7.44 -15.33 11.55
C CYS A 214 -5.97 -15.13 11.95
N ASN A 215 -5.21 -16.22 12.03
CA ASN A 215 -3.80 -16.25 12.44
C ASN A 215 -2.84 -16.34 11.25
N ALA A 216 -3.25 -15.89 10.07
CA ALA A 216 -2.39 -15.85 8.89
C ALA A 216 -1.14 -15.00 9.16
N GLN A 217 0.00 -15.43 8.62
CA GLN A 217 1.20 -14.60 8.56
C GLN A 217 0.93 -13.38 7.67
N VAL A 218 1.22 -12.18 8.17
CA VAL A 218 1.04 -10.92 7.42
C VAL A 218 2.37 -10.48 6.84
N VAL A 219 2.44 -10.50 5.51
CA VAL A 219 3.65 -10.14 4.76
C VAL A 219 3.45 -8.76 4.11
N ALA A 220 4.37 -7.85 4.38
CA ALA A 220 4.46 -6.58 3.66
C ALA A 220 5.18 -6.79 2.34
N ALA A 221 4.69 -6.18 1.26
CA ALA A 221 5.36 -6.18 -0.04
C ALA A 221 5.47 -4.76 -0.61
N SER A 222 6.66 -4.37 -1.06
CA SER A 222 6.92 -3.08 -1.71
C SER A 222 7.78 -3.26 -2.95
N VAL A 223 7.73 -2.28 -3.85
CA VAL A 223 8.68 -2.22 -4.96
C VAL A 223 10.02 -1.70 -4.43
N ASP A 224 11.10 -2.38 -4.78
CA ASP A 224 12.46 -1.93 -4.43
C ASP A 224 12.89 -0.78 -5.35
N LEU A 225 12.87 0.41 -4.81
CA LEU A 225 13.36 1.63 -5.47
C LEU A 225 14.65 2.15 -4.83
N SER A 226 15.42 1.28 -4.19
CA SER A 226 16.70 1.62 -3.55
C SER A 226 16.58 2.72 -2.49
N GLY A 227 15.46 2.74 -1.75
CA GLY A 227 15.21 3.69 -0.67
C GLY A 227 14.81 5.10 -1.12
N LEU A 228 14.52 5.31 -2.40
CA LEU A 228 14.00 6.60 -2.86
C LEU A 228 12.65 6.94 -2.23
N SER A 229 12.48 8.16 -1.79
CA SER A 229 11.22 8.70 -1.29
C SER A 229 10.60 9.69 -2.28
N MET A 230 9.30 9.88 -2.17
CA MET A 230 8.54 10.81 -3.03
C MET A 230 9.04 12.25 -2.88
N ALA A 231 9.29 12.70 -1.65
CA ALA A 231 9.70 14.08 -1.39
C ALA A 231 11.16 14.36 -1.78
N SER A 232 12.03 13.35 -1.80
CA SER A 232 13.44 13.50 -2.18
C SER A 232 13.71 13.34 -3.66
N ASP A 233 12.71 12.91 -4.45
CA ASP A 233 12.87 12.62 -5.88
C ASP A 233 12.04 13.56 -6.75
N THR A 234 12.68 14.61 -7.24
CA THR A 234 12.06 15.58 -8.18
C THR A 234 11.73 14.97 -9.56
N GLN A 235 12.18 13.75 -9.82
CA GLN A 235 11.88 12.99 -11.03
C GLN A 235 11.08 11.73 -10.74
N PHE A 236 10.15 11.80 -9.77
CA PHE A 236 9.41 10.63 -9.30
C PHE A 236 8.70 9.88 -10.42
N ASN A 237 8.22 10.57 -11.46
CA ASN A 237 7.59 9.97 -12.61
C ASN A 237 8.54 9.07 -13.45
N ARG A 238 9.84 9.17 -13.21
CA ARG A 238 10.86 8.35 -13.87
C ARG A 238 11.37 7.21 -13.00
N LYS A 239 11.12 7.28 -11.68
CA LYS A 239 11.66 6.34 -10.71
C LYS A 239 10.75 5.15 -10.48
N SER A 240 9.45 5.36 -10.52
CA SER A 240 8.47 4.29 -10.34
C SER A 240 7.42 4.33 -11.44
N PHE A 241 7.28 3.21 -12.14
CA PHE A 241 6.28 3.03 -13.21
C PHE A 241 5.21 2.00 -12.79
N THR A 242 5.31 1.44 -11.59
CA THR A 242 4.39 0.43 -11.07
C THR A 242 3.50 0.94 -9.94
N THR A 243 3.96 1.95 -9.18
CA THR A 243 3.27 2.43 -7.99
C THR A 243 2.72 3.86 -8.11
N ALA A 244 2.93 4.52 -9.25
CA ALA A 244 2.60 5.91 -9.51
C ALA A 244 3.31 6.93 -8.58
N HIS A 245 4.29 6.50 -7.80
CA HIS A 245 5.19 7.34 -7.01
C HIS A 245 6.47 6.58 -6.65
N THR A 246 7.50 7.30 -6.26
CA THR A 246 8.79 6.72 -5.86
C THR A 246 8.69 6.11 -4.46
N GLY A 247 9.50 5.13 -4.16
CA GLY A 247 9.67 4.39 -2.92
C GLY A 247 9.04 4.89 -1.61
N PHE A 248 7.86 5.47 -1.67
CA PHE A 248 7.18 6.17 -0.58
C PHE A 248 7.10 5.37 0.72
N GLY A 249 6.82 4.10 0.64
CA GLY A 249 6.72 3.25 1.83
C GLY A 249 8.05 2.61 2.24
N VAL A 250 8.98 2.45 1.31
CA VAL A 250 10.24 1.72 1.56
C VAL A 250 11.17 2.49 2.49
N PRO A 251 11.49 3.78 2.25
CA PRO A 251 12.28 4.56 3.19
C PRO A 251 11.64 4.67 4.57
N TYR A 252 10.32 4.92 4.63
CA TYR A 252 9.59 4.99 5.89
C TYR A 252 9.68 3.71 6.70
N ALA A 253 9.55 2.55 6.06
CA ALA A 253 9.61 1.27 6.75
C ALA A 253 11.05 0.83 7.05
N THR A 254 12.02 1.17 6.20
CA THR A 254 13.42 0.74 6.34
C THR A 254 14.19 1.63 7.32
N ASP A 255 14.09 2.95 7.17
CA ASP A 255 14.79 3.94 8.00
C ASP A 255 13.78 4.97 8.55
N PRO A 256 12.91 4.61 9.51
CA PRO A 256 11.89 5.52 10.03
C PRO A 256 12.44 6.74 10.76
N ASP A 257 13.70 6.74 11.19
CA ASP A 257 14.39 7.89 11.73
C ASP A 257 14.79 8.94 10.66
N HIS A 258 14.81 8.55 9.40
CA HIS A 258 15.13 9.42 8.26
C HIS A 258 13.92 9.68 7.34
N SER A 259 12.74 9.20 7.71
CA SER A 259 11.56 9.34 6.87
C SER A 259 11.06 10.79 6.80
N ASP A 260 10.76 11.25 5.60
CA ASP A 260 10.09 12.50 5.29
C ASP A 260 8.55 12.37 5.25
N VAL A 261 8.03 11.16 5.41
CA VAL A 261 6.58 10.90 5.43
C VAL A 261 5.98 11.37 6.75
N PRO A 262 4.88 12.15 6.73
CA PRO A 262 4.20 12.57 7.95
C PRO A 262 3.77 11.38 8.81
N ARG A 263 3.86 11.54 10.13
CA ARG A 263 3.44 10.52 11.09
C ARG A 263 1.94 10.25 10.92
N SER A 264 1.58 9.00 10.66
CA SER A 264 0.20 8.56 10.50
C SER A 264 -0.24 7.63 11.63
N ALA A 265 -1.52 7.26 11.64
CA ALA A 265 -2.05 6.21 12.52
C ALA A 265 -1.55 4.81 12.16
N ALA A 266 -0.85 4.65 11.04
CA ALA A 266 -0.28 3.39 10.62
C ALA A 266 0.96 3.04 11.45
N ARG A 267 1.04 1.78 11.87
CA ARG A 267 2.13 1.23 12.70
C ARG A 267 2.56 -0.11 12.12
N PRO A 268 3.13 -0.13 10.90
CA PRO A 268 3.31 -1.37 10.15
C PRO A 268 4.23 -2.37 10.85
N LEU A 269 5.34 -1.95 11.47
CA LEU A 269 6.26 -2.86 12.16
C LEU A 269 5.60 -3.66 13.28
N ARG A 270 4.59 -3.08 13.95
CA ARG A 270 3.81 -3.76 14.99
C ARG A 270 3.01 -4.95 14.45
N TYR A 271 2.70 -4.96 13.16
CA TYR A 271 1.74 -5.89 12.56
C TYR A 271 2.32 -6.80 11.49
N MET A 272 3.50 -6.50 10.93
CA MET A 272 4.10 -7.37 9.92
C MET A 272 4.93 -8.50 10.52
N ASP A 273 4.80 -9.67 9.92
CA ASP A 273 5.61 -10.84 10.27
C ASP A 273 6.85 -10.96 9.40
N ARG A 274 6.73 -10.56 8.13
CA ARG A 274 7.81 -10.53 7.15
C ARG A 274 7.65 -9.31 6.26
N TYR A 275 8.74 -8.75 5.78
CA TYR A 275 8.74 -7.69 4.81
C TYR A 275 9.61 -8.07 3.61
N VAL A 276 9.03 -8.00 2.42
CA VAL A 276 9.73 -8.34 1.18
C VAL A 276 9.64 -7.21 0.17
N THR A 277 10.63 -7.14 -0.71
CA THR A 277 10.65 -6.25 -1.86
C THR A 277 10.67 -7.04 -3.16
N VAL A 278 10.10 -6.47 -4.22
CA VAL A 278 10.09 -6.97 -5.58
C VAL A 278 10.57 -5.87 -6.53
N LYS A 279 11.11 -6.23 -7.68
CA LYS A 279 11.54 -5.27 -8.71
C LYS A 279 10.39 -4.88 -9.64
N GLN A 280 10.50 -3.73 -10.31
CA GLN A 280 9.46 -3.24 -11.22
C GLN A 280 9.19 -4.23 -12.37
N GLY A 281 10.24 -4.79 -12.96
CA GLY A 281 10.11 -5.80 -14.02
C GLY A 281 9.35 -7.04 -13.57
N GLU A 282 9.51 -7.47 -12.31
CA GLU A 282 8.76 -8.58 -11.72
C GLU A 282 7.27 -8.25 -11.57
N VAL A 283 6.95 -7.02 -11.16
CA VAL A 283 5.56 -6.56 -11.05
C VAL A 283 4.89 -6.49 -12.41
N PHE A 284 5.55 -5.94 -13.41
CA PHE A 284 5.03 -5.87 -14.77
C PHE A 284 4.80 -7.26 -15.36
N TYR A 285 5.76 -8.18 -15.17
CA TYR A 285 5.61 -9.56 -15.61
C TYR A 285 4.36 -10.24 -15.01
N ILE A 286 4.19 -10.13 -13.70
CA ILE A 286 3.02 -10.71 -13.01
C ILE A 286 1.71 -10.02 -13.44
N THR A 287 1.74 -8.73 -13.73
CA THR A 287 0.56 -8.01 -14.24
C THR A 287 0.12 -8.57 -15.60
N GLU A 288 1.04 -8.83 -16.52
CA GLU A 288 0.73 -9.48 -17.79
C GLU A 288 0.33 -10.94 -17.60
N ALA A 289 1.00 -11.68 -16.72
CA ALA A 289 0.68 -13.07 -16.45
C ALA A 289 -0.72 -13.22 -15.84
N LEU A 290 -1.15 -12.33 -14.93
CA LEU A 290 -2.50 -12.31 -14.40
C LEU A 290 -3.54 -12.11 -15.51
N ALA A 291 -3.30 -11.16 -16.41
CA ALA A 291 -4.21 -10.90 -17.53
C ALA A 291 -4.26 -12.07 -18.51
N THR A 292 -3.11 -12.62 -18.91
CA THR A 292 -3.03 -13.63 -19.98
C THR A 292 -3.35 -15.05 -19.52
N LEU A 293 -3.08 -15.37 -18.25
CA LEU A 293 -3.32 -16.72 -17.72
C LEU A 293 -4.65 -16.84 -16.97
N GLU A 294 -5.08 -15.79 -16.27
CA GLU A 294 -6.28 -15.83 -15.41
C GLU A 294 -7.44 -14.98 -15.99
N GLY A 295 -7.19 -14.21 -17.06
CA GLY A 295 -8.20 -13.32 -17.65
C GLY A 295 -8.55 -12.12 -16.76
N MET A 296 -7.68 -11.72 -15.85
CA MET A 296 -7.91 -10.63 -14.89
C MET A 296 -6.98 -9.48 -15.17
N GLU A 297 -7.50 -8.37 -15.73
CA GLU A 297 -6.73 -7.12 -15.90
C GLU A 297 -6.78 -6.30 -14.62
N LYS A 298 -5.60 -6.00 -14.04
CA LYS A 298 -5.45 -5.18 -12.81
C LYS A 298 -4.27 -4.23 -12.93
N GLY A 299 -4.22 -3.24 -12.03
CA GLY A 299 -3.15 -2.25 -12.02
C GLY A 299 -1.82 -2.81 -11.48
N PRO A 300 -0.67 -2.34 -12.00
CA PRO A 300 0.63 -2.82 -11.55
C PRO A 300 0.88 -2.59 -10.05
N ALA A 301 0.43 -1.46 -9.50
CA ALA A 301 0.61 -1.17 -8.07
C ALA A 301 -0.06 -2.22 -7.17
N GLY A 302 -1.26 -2.70 -7.55
CA GLY A 302 -1.96 -3.78 -6.86
C GLY A 302 -1.20 -5.09 -6.97
N ASN A 303 -0.67 -5.38 -8.14
CA ASN A 303 0.09 -6.59 -8.45
C ASN A 303 1.47 -6.67 -7.77
N THR A 304 1.91 -5.64 -7.03
CA THR A 304 3.08 -5.71 -6.15
C THR A 304 2.94 -6.84 -5.13
N SER A 305 1.76 -6.96 -4.51
CA SER A 305 1.47 -8.06 -3.57
C SER A 305 1.40 -9.41 -4.27
N LEU A 306 0.88 -9.48 -5.50
CA LEU A 306 0.81 -10.72 -6.26
C LEU A 306 2.20 -11.19 -6.73
N ALA A 307 3.10 -10.27 -7.15
CA ALA A 307 4.47 -10.61 -7.49
C ALA A 307 5.23 -11.23 -6.30
N ALA A 308 5.08 -10.64 -5.13
CA ALA A 308 5.62 -11.21 -3.90
C ALA A 308 4.95 -12.57 -3.56
N ALA A 309 3.63 -12.67 -3.65
CA ALA A 309 2.91 -13.91 -3.36
C ALA A 309 3.30 -15.05 -4.30
N PHE A 310 3.52 -14.78 -5.60
CA PHE A 310 3.98 -15.77 -6.56
C PHE A 310 5.36 -16.33 -6.21
N SER A 311 6.29 -15.46 -5.81
CA SER A 311 7.62 -15.89 -5.36
C SER A 311 7.53 -16.70 -4.07
N LEU A 312 6.81 -16.20 -3.06
CA LEU A 312 6.65 -16.88 -1.77
C LEU A 312 5.92 -18.22 -1.90
N ALA A 313 4.97 -18.33 -2.84
CA ALA A 313 4.28 -19.58 -3.10
C ALA A 313 5.24 -20.70 -3.48
N GLN A 314 6.34 -20.41 -4.17
CA GLN A 314 7.36 -21.40 -4.53
C GLN A 314 8.17 -21.90 -3.32
N GLU A 315 8.19 -21.15 -2.21
CA GLU A 315 8.86 -21.52 -0.96
C GLU A 315 7.97 -22.31 -0.01
N LEU A 316 6.66 -22.08 -0.06
CA LEU A 316 5.66 -22.67 0.82
C LEU A 316 5.25 -24.07 0.37
N ASP A 317 4.73 -24.87 1.31
CA ASP A 317 4.19 -26.21 1.02
C ASP A 317 3.01 -26.12 0.03
N LYS A 318 2.88 -27.14 -0.84
CA LYS A 318 1.87 -27.16 -1.92
C LYS A 318 0.42 -27.02 -1.43
N ASP A 319 0.14 -27.41 -0.19
CA ASP A 319 -1.18 -27.36 0.43
C ASP A 319 -1.40 -26.10 1.26
N ALA A 320 -0.36 -25.26 1.38
CA ALA A 320 -0.47 -23.95 1.99
C ALA A 320 -1.27 -22.99 1.07
N ILE A 321 -1.85 -21.98 1.69
CA ILE A 321 -2.68 -20.96 1.02
C ILE A 321 -2.07 -19.59 1.24
N ILE A 322 -1.74 -18.92 0.15
CA ILE A 322 -1.30 -17.53 0.15
C ILE A 322 -2.33 -16.64 -0.55
N VAL A 323 -2.73 -15.55 0.10
CA VAL A 323 -3.66 -14.56 -0.44
C VAL A 323 -2.94 -13.27 -0.71
N ALA A 324 -2.92 -12.84 -1.97
CA ALA A 324 -2.49 -11.50 -2.36
C ALA A 324 -3.67 -10.51 -2.30
N GLN A 325 -3.46 -9.34 -1.74
CA GLN A 325 -4.42 -8.25 -1.89
C GLN A 325 -4.18 -7.55 -3.22
N GLU A 326 -5.11 -7.70 -4.16
CA GLU A 326 -5.15 -6.90 -5.37
C GLU A 326 -5.79 -5.56 -5.03
N THR A 327 -4.97 -4.54 -4.88
CA THR A 327 -5.40 -3.30 -4.23
C THR A 327 -6.13 -2.34 -5.15
N GLU A 328 -5.97 -2.48 -6.48
CA GLU A 328 -6.49 -1.46 -7.40
C GLU A 328 -6.69 -1.93 -8.83
N TYR A 329 -7.57 -1.17 -9.49
CA TYR A 329 -7.66 -1.04 -10.93
C TYR A 329 -7.55 0.43 -11.30
N THR A 330 -6.63 0.78 -12.18
CA THR A 330 -6.40 2.19 -12.53
C THR A 330 -7.52 2.81 -13.35
N GLY A 331 -8.34 1.98 -13.97
CA GLY A 331 -9.47 2.41 -14.79
C GLY A 331 -9.09 2.90 -16.19
N ALA A 332 -7.80 2.94 -16.51
CA ALA A 332 -7.33 3.39 -17.80
C ALA A 332 -7.47 2.36 -18.93
N GLY A 333 -7.94 1.15 -18.62
CA GLY A 333 -8.01 0.02 -19.56
C GLY A 333 -6.66 -0.30 -20.16
N LYS A 334 -5.60 -0.05 -19.42
CA LYS A 334 -4.25 -0.03 -19.94
C LYS A 334 -3.34 -0.62 -18.91
N HIS A 335 -3.18 -1.88 -18.93
CA HIS A 335 -2.23 -2.49 -18.03
C HIS A 335 -0.86 -1.81 -18.16
N ILE A 336 0.20 -2.47 -18.60
CA ILE A 336 1.54 -1.91 -18.51
C ILE A 336 1.96 -1.04 -19.71
N GLN A 337 1.34 -1.15 -20.88
CA GLN A 337 1.88 -0.57 -22.12
C GLN A 337 2.08 0.96 -22.12
N PRO A 338 1.15 1.80 -21.66
CA PRO A 338 1.39 3.24 -21.57
C PRO A 338 2.54 3.58 -20.63
N GLN A 339 2.69 2.87 -19.51
CA GLN A 339 3.77 3.08 -18.56
C GLN A 339 5.13 2.72 -19.16
N LEU A 340 5.21 1.61 -19.90
CA LEU A 340 6.45 1.21 -20.57
C LEU A 340 6.81 2.14 -21.74
N ALA A 341 5.82 2.62 -22.49
CA ALA A 341 6.05 3.63 -23.53
C ALA A 341 6.60 4.93 -22.93
N PHE A 342 5.99 5.39 -21.85
CA PHE A 342 6.44 6.58 -21.12
C PHE A 342 7.85 6.38 -20.52
N ALA A 343 8.15 5.20 -19.96
CA ALA A 343 9.48 4.86 -19.45
C ALA A 343 10.54 4.99 -20.55
N ARG A 344 10.30 4.39 -21.75
CA ARG A 344 11.20 4.50 -22.90
C ARG A 344 11.42 5.96 -23.34
N GLN A 345 10.35 6.76 -23.41
CA GLN A 345 10.42 8.19 -23.76
C GLN A 345 11.27 8.99 -22.78
N ASN A 346 11.37 8.54 -21.55
CA ASN A 346 12.17 9.16 -20.49
C ASN A 346 13.57 8.51 -20.34
N GLY A 347 14.02 7.70 -21.31
CA GLY A 347 15.36 7.12 -21.34
C GLY A 347 15.56 5.92 -20.41
N ILE A 348 14.47 5.28 -19.96
CA ILE A 348 14.53 4.05 -19.17
C ILE A 348 14.61 2.86 -20.14
N GLU A 349 15.68 2.08 -20.02
CA GLU A 349 15.85 0.88 -20.83
C GLU A 349 14.91 -0.25 -20.37
N LEU A 350 14.30 -0.93 -21.34
CA LEU A 350 13.47 -2.12 -21.05
C LEU A 350 14.20 -3.35 -21.61
N CYS A 351 14.57 -4.28 -20.74
CA CYS A 351 15.29 -5.48 -21.11
C CYS A 351 14.73 -6.73 -20.42
N PHE A 352 15.17 -7.90 -20.90
CA PHE A 352 14.84 -9.19 -20.28
C PHE A 352 16.11 -9.78 -19.68
N GLY A 353 16.00 -10.34 -18.47
CA GLY A 353 17.14 -10.91 -17.77
C GLY A 353 16.81 -11.29 -16.34
N ASP A 354 17.80 -11.19 -15.46
CA ASP A 354 17.59 -11.34 -14.02
C ASP A 354 17.17 -9.98 -13.43
N PRO A 355 15.95 -9.86 -12.86
CA PRO A 355 15.48 -8.63 -12.22
C PRO A 355 16.37 -8.11 -11.08
N ALA A 356 17.23 -8.94 -10.52
CA ALA A 356 18.21 -8.51 -9.53
C ALA A 356 19.16 -7.42 -10.06
N THR A 357 19.33 -7.33 -11.39
CA THR A 357 20.17 -6.31 -12.05
C THR A 357 19.45 -5.01 -12.34
N GLU A 358 18.16 -4.91 -12.00
CA GLU A 358 17.36 -3.69 -12.19
C GLU A 358 17.88 -2.52 -11.33
N ILE A 359 18.11 -1.37 -11.98
CA ILE A 359 18.53 -0.13 -11.33
C ILE A 359 17.42 0.92 -11.51
N PRO A 360 16.77 1.37 -10.44
CA PRO A 360 15.72 2.38 -10.51
C PRO A 360 16.19 3.66 -11.22
N GLY A 361 15.36 4.15 -12.14
CA GLY A 361 15.69 5.34 -12.96
C GLY A 361 16.62 5.09 -14.13
N THR A 362 17.09 3.86 -14.34
CA THR A 362 18.00 3.47 -15.44
C THR A 362 17.37 2.42 -16.34
N ASN A 363 16.90 1.33 -15.76
CA ASN A 363 16.28 0.24 -16.50
C ASN A 363 15.10 -0.39 -15.75
N ILE A 364 14.29 -1.15 -16.49
CA ILE A 364 13.28 -2.08 -15.98
C ILE A 364 13.63 -3.44 -16.57
N VAL A 365 13.89 -4.44 -15.71
CA VAL A 365 14.35 -5.76 -16.13
C VAL A 365 13.22 -6.78 -15.91
N PHE A 366 12.60 -7.19 -17.01
CA PHE A 366 11.63 -8.28 -17.00
C PHE A 366 12.34 -9.61 -16.75
N PRO A 367 11.81 -10.50 -15.92
CA PRO A 367 12.38 -11.83 -15.76
C PRO A 367 12.38 -12.57 -17.10
N ALA A 368 13.54 -13.07 -17.52
CA ALA A 368 13.66 -13.89 -18.72
C ALA A 368 12.97 -15.26 -18.56
N ASP A 369 12.80 -15.71 -17.31
CA ASP A 369 12.14 -16.94 -16.94
C ASP A 369 11.40 -16.75 -15.60
N PRO A 370 10.20 -17.34 -15.38
CA PRO A 370 9.44 -17.20 -14.13
C PRO A 370 10.17 -17.62 -12.86
N SER A 371 11.20 -18.49 -12.96
CA SER A 371 12.04 -18.85 -11.81
C SER A 371 12.90 -17.71 -11.28
N LEU A 372 13.03 -16.64 -12.04
CA LEU A 372 13.77 -15.43 -11.64
C LEU A 372 12.93 -14.42 -10.84
N LEU A 373 11.61 -14.65 -10.73
CA LEU A 373 10.78 -13.85 -9.82
C LEU A 373 11.13 -14.20 -8.37
N ARG A 374 11.63 -13.22 -7.64
CA ARG A 374 12.11 -13.41 -6.26
C ARG A 374 11.65 -12.28 -5.36
N ALA A 375 10.94 -12.62 -4.31
CA ALA A 375 10.76 -11.72 -3.18
C ALA A 375 12.05 -11.70 -2.36
N ARG A 376 12.52 -10.51 -2.03
CA ARG A 376 13.77 -10.29 -1.28
C ARG A 376 13.42 -9.77 0.11
N ASP A 377 13.90 -10.46 1.14
CA ASP A 377 13.64 -10.03 2.51
C ASP A 377 14.31 -8.68 2.80
N ALA A 378 13.56 -7.77 3.38
CA ALA A 378 14.09 -6.57 3.99
C ALA A 378 14.54 -6.86 5.43
N ASP A 379 15.58 -6.14 5.89
CA ASP A 379 16.11 -6.31 7.23
C ASP A 379 15.18 -5.71 8.29
N LEU A 380 14.31 -6.54 8.87
CA LEU A 380 13.36 -6.12 9.90
C LEU A 380 14.06 -5.65 11.18
N ASP A 381 15.23 -6.18 11.52
CA ASP A 381 15.94 -5.78 12.73
C ASP A 381 16.57 -4.39 12.55
N HIS A 382 17.06 -4.08 11.35
CA HIS A 382 17.46 -2.72 11.01
C HIS A 382 16.30 -1.72 11.13
N MET A 383 15.12 -2.06 10.60
CA MET A 383 13.92 -1.20 10.68
C MET A 383 13.45 -0.99 12.12
N ARG A 384 13.45 -2.06 12.93
CA ARG A 384 13.13 -2.00 14.35
C ARG A 384 14.09 -1.10 15.12
N ALA A 385 15.39 -1.29 14.88
CA ALA A 385 16.44 -0.45 15.51
C ALA A 385 16.31 1.02 15.08
N SER A 386 16.01 1.29 13.81
CA SER A 386 15.77 2.64 13.30
C SER A 386 14.59 3.32 14.02
N LEU A 387 13.45 2.63 14.16
CA LEU A 387 12.30 3.17 14.89
C LEU A 387 12.63 3.44 16.38
N ILE A 388 13.34 2.51 17.04
CA ILE A 388 13.75 2.67 18.43
C ILE A 388 14.64 3.91 18.60
N ARG A 389 15.65 4.09 17.75
CA ARG A 389 16.53 5.27 17.77
C ARG A 389 15.76 6.57 17.60
N ARG A 390 14.84 6.60 16.62
CA ARG A 390 14.00 7.78 16.38
C ARG A 390 13.13 8.13 17.60
N GLN A 391 12.49 7.15 18.22
CA GLN A 391 11.65 7.41 19.40
C GLN A 391 12.48 7.86 20.58
N ALA A 392 13.64 7.24 20.80
CA ALA A 392 14.55 7.62 21.88
C ALA A 392 15.13 9.04 21.71
N SER A 393 15.49 9.44 20.49
CA SER A 393 16.00 10.80 20.21
C SER A 393 14.96 11.90 20.42
N HIS A 394 13.67 11.58 20.42
CA HIS A 394 12.58 12.54 20.71
C HIS A 394 12.12 12.48 22.17
N ALA A 395 12.66 11.60 22.98
CA ALA A 395 12.30 11.51 24.40
C ALA A 395 12.76 12.77 25.15
N LYS A 396 11.87 13.33 25.99
CA LYS A 396 12.16 14.54 26.77
C LYS A 396 12.82 14.25 28.13
N GLY A 397 13.26 13.02 28.36
CA GLY A 397 13.86 12.56 29.63
C GLY A 397 14.42 11.16 29.51
N PRO A 398 14.84 10.56 30.64
CA PRO A 398 15.35 9.19 30.65
C PRO A 398 14.26 8.21 30.19
N ILE A 399 14.68 7.18 29.44
CA ILE A 399 13.79 6.12 28.97
C ILE A 399 13.32 5.30 30.18
N THR A 400 12.01 5.18 30.32
CA THR A 400 11.36 4.48 31.44
C THR A 400 11.02 3.02 31.07
N GLU A 401 10.63 2.20 32.04
CA GLU A 401 10.09 0.86 31.81
C GLU A 401 8.84 0.87 30.91
N ALA A 402 7.99 1.88 31.03
CA ALA A 402 6.84 2.05 30.18
C ALA A 402 7.21 2.34 28.71
N ASP A 403 8.30 3.11 28.51
CA ASP A 403 8.82 3.38 27.16
C ASP A 403 9.41 2.12 26.52
N ILE A 404 10.13 1.30 27.31
CA ILE A 404 10.65 0.01 26.84
C ILE A 404 9.50 -0.91 26.43
N ALA A 405 8.47 -1.03 27.26
CA ALA A 405 7.28 -1.84 26.95
C ALA A 405 6.56 -1.34 25.68
N TYR A 406 6.45 -0.02 25.53
CA TYR A 406 5.90 0.60 24.33
C TYR A 406 6.73 0.28 23.08
N LEU A 407 8.07 0.41 23.17
CA LEU A 407 8.97 0.10 22.04
C LEU A 407 8.92 -1.38 21.65
N MET A 408 8.86 -2.29 22.63
CA MET A 408 8.67 -3.73 22.36
C MET A 408 7.37 -3.98 21.60
N GLU A 409 6.26 -3.35 22.00
CA GLU A 409 4.96 -3.51 21.34
C GLU A 409 4.96 -2.92 19.91
N GLU A 410 5.51 -1.73 19.73
CA GLU A 410 5.53 -1.03 18.42
C GLU A 410 6.46 -1.69 17.39
N THR A 411 7.52 -2.34 17.85
CA THR A 411 8.50 -2.97 16.97
C THR A 411 8.35 -4.50 16.90
N ARG A 412 7.57 -5.12 17.79
CA ARG A 412 7.54 -6.57 17.99
C ARG A 412 8.93 -7.16 18.29
N ALA A 413 9.81 -6.37 18.90
CA ALA A 413 11.14 -6.79 19.31
C ALA A 413 11.14 -7.34 20.72
N SER A 414 12.13 -8.18 21.04
CA SER A 414 12.37 -8.62 22.41
C SER A 414 12.89 -7.47 23.28
N ARG A 415 12.72 -7.58 24.59
CA ARG A 415 13.27 -6.62 25.54
C ARG A 415 14.79 -6.46 25.38
N ALA A 416 15.50 -7.58 25.27
CA ALA A 416 16.96 -7.57 25.10
C ALA A 416 17.38 -6.80 23.82
N PHE A 417 16.64 -6.94 22.72
CA PHE A 417 16.92 -6.19 21.50
C PHE A 417 16.71 -4.67 21.70
N VAL A 418 15.61 -4.27 22.34
CA VAL A 418 15.31 -2.86 22.60
C VAL A 418 16.41 -2.24 23.48
N GLU A 419 16.80 -2.91 24.57
CA GLU A 419 17.83 -2.46 25.49
C GLU A 419 19.20 -2.35 24.81
N ASP A 420 19.58 -3.31 23.97
CA ASP A 420 20.83 -3.26 23.18
C ASP A 420 20.90 -2.05 22.26
N VAL A 421 19.80 -1.76 21.53
CA VAL A 421 19.73 -0.59 20.64
C VAL A 421 19.84 0.71 21.43
N LEU A 422 19.16 0.83 22.58
CA LEU A 422 19.23 2.01 23.44
C LEU A 422 20.61 2.20 24.05
N GLN A 423 21.27 1.13 24.48
CA GLN A 423 22.63 1.18 25.01
C GLN A 423 23.64 1.67 23.96
N LYS A 424 23.55 1.15 22.72
CA LYS A 424 24.40 1.57 21.59
C LYS A 424 24.18 3.05 21.22
N LEU A 425 22.95 3.55 21.36
CA LEU A 425 22.66 4.97 21.14
C LEU A 425 23.35 5.87 22.18
N ASN A 426 23.28 5.49 23.47
CA ASN A 426 23.91 6.24 24.57
C ASN A 426 25.43 6.24 24.52
N GLN A 427 26.08 5.27 23.88
CA GLN A 427 27.53 5.21 23.70
C GLN A 427 28.04 6.09 22.55
N LYS A 428 27.15 6.55 21.66
CA LYS A 428 27.49 7.41 20.51
C LYS A 428 27.28 8.92 20.78
N ASN A 429 26.58 9.25 21.85
CA ASN A 429 26.37 10.60 22.36
C ASN A 429 27.36 10.90 23.53
#